data_6d7971b32504bda40a9c86b810606ea1
#
_entry.id   6d7971b32504bda40a9c86b810606ea1
#
_cell.length_a   1.000
_cell.length_b   1.000
_cell.length_c   1.000
_cell.angle_alpha   90.00
_cell.angle_beta   90.00
_cell.angle_gamma   90.00
#
_symmetry.space_group_name_H-M   'P 1'
#
loop_
_entity.id
_entity.type
_entity.pdbx_description
1 polymer ?
#
loop_
_entity_poly.entity_id
_entity_poly.type
_entity_poly.pdbx_seq_one_letter_code
_entity_poly.pdbx_strand_id
1 'polypeptide(L)'
;YYWLNKEDPNYSLCRATENRGEDAHTDGKFNLSQKGCMEIMKLFMTKDEDLYDKTIEDVFDEEVFDSTFWLYWRTMFAFENWHSALEMKLYFQRFIHHISGLPDFSALKFTRYNQYESLILPMKKYLEDAGVEFQFNTEVTNVIFDIKDGKKVAKAIDCKVKGVETGIVL
;
A
#
# COMPACT_ATOMS: atom_id res chain seq x y z
N TYR A 1 9.39 13.11 -12.08
CA TYR A 1 10.17 12.16 -11.31
C TYR A 1 11.64 12.43 -11.53
N TYR A 2 12.40 12.41 -10.44
CA TYR A 2 13.85 12.54 -10.48
C TYR A 2 14.46 11.17 -10.24
N TRP A 3 15.45 10.80 -11.04
CA TRP A 3 16.31 9.69 -10.68
C TRP A 3 17.51 10.20 -9.89
N LEU A 4 17.84 9.50 -8.85
CA LEU A 4 18.93 9.87 -7.97
C LEU A 4 20.29 9.48 -8.54
N ASN A 5 20.31 8.46 -9.40
CA ASN A 5 21.52 8.01 -10.05
C ASN A 5 21.30 7.84 -11.56
N LYS A 6 21.81 8.79 -12.35
CA LYS A 6 21.70 8.75 -13.80
C LYS A 6 22.53 7.64 -14.46
N GLU A 7 23.51 7.14 -13.74
CA GLU A 7 24.41 6.08 -14.23
C GLU A 7 23.80 4.70 -14.04
N ASP A 8 22.84 4.55 -13.14
CA ASP A 8 22.10 3.31 -12.94
C ASP A 8 20.88 3.25 -13.87
N PRO A 9 20.91 2.39 -14.92
CA PRO A 9 19.79 2.29 -15.84
C PRO A 9 18.51 1.75 -15.18
N ASN A 10 18.61 1.06 -14.06
CA ASN A 10 17.46 0.53 -13.33
C ASN A 10 16.78 1.58 -12.45
N TYR A 11 17.41 2.72 -12.27
CA TYR A 11 16.92 3.75 -11.37
C TYR A 11 15.92 4.74 -12.00
N SER A 12 15.54 4.56 -13.23
CA SER A 12 14.64 5.48 -13.92
C SER A 12 13.18 5.05 -13.78
N LEU A 13 12.45 5.67 -12.87
CA LEU A 13 10.99 5.51 -12.77
C LEU A 13 10.27 5.85 -14.07
N CYS A 14 10.87 6.73 -14.89
CA CYS A 14 10.33 7.06 -16.20
C CYS A 14 10.27 5.86 -17.13
N ARG A 15 11.06 4.84 -16.90
CA ARG A 15 11.08 3.61 -17.70
C ARG A 15 9.95 2.65 -17.37
N ALA A 16 9.24 2.88 -16.28
CA ALA A 16 8.09 2.08 -15.90
C ALA A 16 6.80 2.48 -16.65
N THR A 17 6.84 3.51 -17.49
CA THR A 17 5.66 4.00 -18.18
C THR A 17 5.80 3.89 -19.69
N GLU A 18 4.74 3.48 -20.34
CA GLU A 18 4.61 3.51 -21.79
C GLU A 18 4.76 4.94 -22.35
N ASN A 19 5.16 5.08 -23.58
CA ASN A 19 5.29 6.35 -24.30
C ASN A 19 6.35 7.34 -23.75
N ARG A 20 7.35 6.83 -23.08
CA ARG A 20 8.50 7.63 -22.62
C ARG A 20 9.67 7.62 -23.60
N GLY A 21 9.41 7.31 -24.85
CA GLY A 21 10.42 7.19 -25.89
C GLY A 21 11.22 5.89 -25.78
N GLU A 22 12.37 5.86 -26.45
CA GLU A 22 13.20 4.65 -26.56
C GLU A 22 13.71 4.12 -25.22
N ASP A 23 13.74 4.97 -24.19
CA ASP A 23 14.21 4.59 -22.85
C ASP A 23 13.16 3.86 -22.01
N ALA A 24 11.91 3.82 -22.47
CA ALA A 24 10.79 3.37 -21.65
C ALA A 24 10.48 1.88 -21.80
N HIS A 25 11.18 1.16 -22.64
CA HIS A 25 10.83 -0.22 -22.86
C HIS A 25 11.78 -1.19 -22.18
N THR A 26 11.15 -2.05 -21.49
CA THR A 26 11.74 -3.23 -20.89
C THR A 26 11.31 -4.49 -21.64
N ASP A 27 10.72 -4.36 -22.81
CA ASP A 27 10.09 -5.44 -23.59
C ASP A 27 9.01 -6.20 -22.81
N GLY A 28 8.42 -5.58 -21.80
CA GLY A 28 7.50 -6.24 -20.89
C GLY A 28 8.13 -7.34 -20.05
N LYS A 29 9.45 -7.45 -20.03
CA LYS A 29 10.17 -8.48 -19.27
C LYS A 29 10.48 -8.00 -17.87
N PHE A 30 10.30 -8.90 -16.93
CA PHE A 30 10.56 -8.62 -15.52
C PHE A 30 12.01 -8.92 -15.10
N ASN A 31 12.82 -9.49 -15.97
CA ASN A 31 14.20 -9.95 -15.68
C ASN A 31 14.30 -10.75 -14.37
N LEU A 32 13.24 -11.49 -14.08
CA LEU A 32 13.18 -12.31 -12.89
C LEU A 32 13.81 -13.67 -13.18
N SER A 33 14.78 -14.07 -12.35
CA SER A 33 15.42 -15.36 -12.46
C SER A 33 14.46 -16.51 -12.14
N GLN A 34 14.79 -17.73 -12.54
CA GLN A 34 14.03 -18.91 -12.15
C GLN A 34 13.98 -19.06 -10.62
N LYS A 35 15.07 -18.72 -9.93
CA LYS A 35 15.15 -18.71 -8.47
C LYS A 35 14.19 -17.67 -7.90
N GLY A 36 14.21 -16.44 -8.40
CA GLY A 36 13.29 -15.38 -7.97
C GLY A 36 11.83 -15.77 -8.17
N CYS A 37 11.48 -16.43 -9.29
CA CYS A 37 10.15 -16.97 -9.50
C CYS A 37 9.76 -17.99 -8.43
N MET A 38 10.69 -18.88 -8.06
CA MET A 38 10.44 -19.87 -7.00
C MET A 38 10.26 -19.22 -5.62
N GLU A 39 11.00 -18.17 -5.33
CA GLU A 39 10.84 -17.42 -4.08
C GLU A 39 9.48 -16.73 -3.98
N ILE A 40 9.01 -16.14 -5.06
CA ILE A 40 7.65 -15.60 -5.13
C ILE A 40 6.61 -16.70 -4.92
N MET A 41 6.77 -17.84 -5.59
CA MET A 41 5.88 -18.99 -5.37
C MET A 41 5.91 -19.48 -3.93
N LYS A 42 7.10 -19.55 -3.32
CA LYS A 42 7.25 -19.90 -1.90
C LYS A 42 6.50 -18.92 -1.00
N LEU A 43 6.60 -17.60 -1.26
CA LEU A 43 5.85 -16.60 -0.51
C LEU A 43 4.33 -16.87 -0.57
N PHE A 44 3.79 -17.19 -1.76
CA PHE A 44 2.39 -17.56 -1.92
C PHE A 44 1.97 -18.77 -1.08
N MET A 45 2.84 -19.77 -0.98
CA MET A 45 2.57 -21.02 -0.26
C MET A 45 2.83 -20.93 1.23
N THR A 46 3.55 -19.93 1.70
CA THR A 46 3.83 -19.71 3.13
C THR A 46 2.55 -19.31 3.85
N LYS A 47 2.32 -19.84 5.02
CA LYS A 47 1.15 -19.46 5.84
C LYS A 47 1.29 -18.02 6.34
N ASP A 48 0.17 -17.36 6.55
CA ASP A 48 0.15 -15.95 6.99
C ASP A 48 0.81 -15.79 8.36
N GLU A 49 0.59 -16.76 9.27
CA GLU A 49 1.17 -16.74 10.61
C GLU A 49 2.71 -16.77 10.59
N ASP A 50 3.29 -17.44 9.59
CA ASP A 50 4.75 -17.55 9.43
C ASP A 50 5.39 -16.26 8.87
N LEU A 51 4.56 -15.29 8.49
CA LEU A 51 4.97 -14.01 7.87
C LEU A 51 4.74 -12.80 8.78
N TYR A 52 4.10 -12.94 9.94
CA TYR A 52 3.72 -11.79 10.78
C TYR A 52 4.89 -10.90 11.18
N ASP A 53 6.03 -11.50 11.50
CA ASP A 53 7.22 -10.79 11.96
C ASP A 53 8.32 -10.70 10.88
N LYS A 54 7.97 -10.99 9.61
CA LYS A 54 8.94 -10.98 8.51
C LYS A 54 8.80 -9.76 7.63
N THR A 55 9.95 -9.24 7.22
CA THR A 55 10.07 -8.21 6.18
C THR A 55 10.23 -8.88 4.81
N ILE A 56 10.08 -8.09 3.76
CA ILE A 56 10.29 -8.54 2.38
C ILE A 56 11.73 -9.02 2.18
N GLU A 57 12.71 -8.35 2.80
CA GLU A 57 14.13 -8.73 2.72
C GLU A 57 14.46 -10.03 3.49
N ASP A 58 13.58 -10.47 4.40
CA ASP A 58 13.74 -11.77 5.08
C ASP A 58 13.28 -12.95 4.22
N VAL A 59 12.55 -12.70 3.15
CA VAL A 59 11.91 -13.76 2.34
C VAL A 59 12.41 -13.83 0.91
N PHE A 60 13.09 -12.79 0.43
CA PHE A 60 13.67 -12.74 -0.91
C PHE A 60 15.17 -12.53 -0.87
N ASP A 61 15.85 -13.14 -1.83
CA ASP A 61 17.26 -12.92 -2.08
C ASP A 61 17.48 -11.67 -2.97
N GLU A 62 18.73 -11.21 -3.02
CA GLU A 62 19.17 -10.02 -3.77
C GLU A 62 18.75 -10.05 -5.25
N GLU A 63 18.73 -11.23 -5.87
CA GLU A 63 18.30 -11.40 -7.27
C GLU A 63 16.87 -10.87 -7.56
N VAL A 64 15.96 -10.95 -6.57
CA VAL A 64 14.61 -10.41 -6.73
C VAL A 64 14.66 -8.89 -6.71
N PHE A 65 15.47 -8.31 -5.84
CA PHE A 65 15.58 -6.85 -5.70
C PHE A 65 16.26 -6.19 -6.89
N ASP A 66 17.16 -6.88 -7.56
CA ASP A 66 17.84 -6.43 -8.77
C ASP A 66 16.99 -6.60 -10.04
N SER A 67 15.83 -7.23 -9.93
CA SER A 67 14.96 -7.49 -11.07
C SER A 67 14.13 -6.25 -11.47
N THR A 68 13.81 -6.17 -12.76
CA THR A 68 12.86 -5.17 -13.26
C THR A 68 11.46 -5.39 -12.67
N PHE A 69 11.12 -6.63 -12.31
CA PHE A 69 9.89 -6.93 -11.58
C PHE A 69 9.80 -6.15 -10.27
N TRP A 70 10.87 -6.17 -9.45
CA TRP A 70 10.89 -5.43 -8.18
C TRP A 70 10.79 -3.92 -8.42
N LEU A 71 11.47 -3.41 -9.43
CA LEU A 71 11.38 -1.99 -9.79
C LEU A 71 9.93 -1.57 -10.09
N TYR A 72 9.20 -2.35 -10.88
CA TYR A 72 7.79 -2.06 -11.16
C TYR A 72 6.93 -2.19 -9.92
N TRP A 73 7.12 -3.27 -9.17
CA TRP A 73 6.32 -3.56 -7.99
C TRP A 73 6.47 -2.47 -6.93
N ARG A 74 7.70 -2.13 -6.56
CA ARG A 74 7.95 -1.08 -5.58
C ARG A 74 7.47 0.30 -6.04
N THR A 75 7.58 0.60 -7.32
CA THR A 75 7.13 1.87 -7.90
C THR A 75 5.61 1.99 -7.90
N MET A 76 4.93 0.90 -8.27
CA MET A 76 3.48 0.87 -8.39
C MET A 76 2.78 0.93 -7.03
N PHE A 77 3.29 0.16 -6.08
CA PHE A 77 2.63 -0.08 -4.80
C PHE A 77 3.36 0.56 -3.61
N ALA A 78 4.42 1.32 -3.86
CA ALA A 78 5.23 2.00 -2.84
C ALA A 78 5.82 1.05 -1.80
N PHE A 79 6.20 -0.17 -2.21
CA PHE A 79 6.88 -1.09 -1.32
C PHE A 79 8.36 -0.75 -1.17
N GLU A 80 8.88 -1.04 0.02
CA GLU A 80 10.30 -1.02 0.35
C GLU A 80 10.71 -2.37 0.96
N ASN A 81 12.00 -2.70 0.91
CA ASN A 81 12.49 -4.02 1.32
C ASN A 81 12.15 -4.36 2.78
N TRP A 82 12.09 -3.37 3.64
CA TRP A 82 11.78 -3.50 5.07
C TRP A 82 10.27 -3.54 5.39
N HIS A 83 9.41 -3.45 4.38
CA HIS A 83 7.96 -3.60 4.58
C HIS A 83 7.57 -5.05 4.88
N SER A 84 6.36 -5.25 5.40
CA SER A 84 5.84 -6.56 5.76
C SER A 84 5.76 -7.52 4.56
N ALA A 85 6.34 -8.71 4.72
CA ALA A 85 6.21 -9.79 3.74
C ALA A 85 4.76 -10.29 3.60
N LEU A 86 3.99 -10.26 4.69
CA LEU A 86 2.58 -10.59 4.65
C LEU A 86 1.78 -9.63 3.79
N GLU A 87 1.99 -8.33 3.96
CA GLU A 87 1.31 -7.34 3.10
C GLU A 87 1.66 -7.53 1.64
N MET A 88 2.92 -7.76 1.31
CA MET A 88 3.32 -8.05 -0.06
C MET A 88 2.61 -9.28 -0.61
N LYS A 89 2.52 -10.38 0.16
CA LYS A 89 1.76 -11.57 -0.22
C LYS A 89 0.29 -11.26 -0.53
N LEU A 90 -0.37 -10.47 0.33
CA LEU A 90 -1.77 -10.08 0.16
C LEU A 90 -1.97 -9.22 -1.10
N TYR A 91 -1.02 -8.33 -1.40
CA TYR A 91 -1.02 -7.56 -2.65
C TYR A 91 -0.84 -8.46 -3.86
N PHE A 92 0.08 -9.42 -3.82
CA PHE A 92 0.22 -10.42 -4.89
C PHE A 92 -1.08 -11.15 -5.15
N GLN A 93 -1.70 -11.69 -4.12
CA GLN A 93 -2.97 -12.41 -4.25
C GLN A 93 -4.06 -11.56 -4.92
N ARG A 94 -4.07 -10.27 -4.64
CA ARG A 94 -5.02 -9.33 -5.23
C ARG A 94 -4.71 -8.97 -6.68
N PHE A 95 -3.44 -8.79 -7.01
CA PHE A 95 -3.02 -8.20 -8.28
C PHE A 95 -2.36 -9.17 -9.26
N ILE A 96 -2.20 -10.44 -8.90
CA ILE A 96 -1.55 -11.45 -9.77
C ILE A 96 -2.17 -11.51 -11.18
N HIS A 97 -3.48 -11.32 -11.29
CA HIS A 97 -4.20 -11.35 -12.57
C HIS A 97 -3.84 -10.17 -13.49
N HIS A 98 -3.25 -9.13 -12.94
CA HIS A 98 -2.92 -7.90 -13.65
C HIS A 98 -1.41 -7.65 -13.76
N ILE A 99 -0.60 -8.62 -13.35
CA ILE A 99 0.86 -8.46 -13.27
C ILE A 99 1.49 -8.15 -14.63
N SER A 100 0.94 -8.71 -15.70
CA SER A 100 1.41 -8.44 -17.06
C SER A 100 1.20 -7.01 -17.53
N GLY A 101 0.27 -6.30 -16.92
CA GLY A 101 -0.02 -4.89 -17.21
C GLY A 101 0.76 -3.90 -16.34
N LEU A 102 1.70 -4.36 -15.51
CA LEU A 102 2.55 -3.47 -14.71
C LEU A 102 3.47 -2.58 -15.56
N PRO A 103 4.10 -3.08 -16.64
CA PRO A 103 5.05 -2.28 -17.40
C PRO A 103 4.42 -1.07 -18.12
N ASP A 104 3.16 -1.19 -18.53
CA ASP A 104 2.44 -0.18 -19.33
C ASP A 104 1.19 0.39 -18.64
N PHE A 105 0.91 -0.06 -17.41
CA PHE A 105 -0.28 0.30 -16.63
C PHE A 105 -1.63 -0.05 -17.29
N SER A 106 -1.63 -0.89 -18.32
CA SER A 106 -2.84 -1.25 -19.08
C SER A 106 -3.92 -1.91 -18.23
N ALA A 107 -3.51 -2.58 -17.15
CA ALA A 107 -4.43 -3.21 -16.21
C ALA A 107 -5.07 -2.23 -15.21
N LEU A 108 -4.56 -1.01 -15.09
CA LEU A 108 -5.06 -0.05 -14.13
C LEU A 108 -6.29 0.69 -14.65
N LYS A 109 -7.22 0.91 -13.76
CA LYS A 109 -8.40 1.76 -14.00
C LYS A 109 -8.30 2.99 -13.13
N PHE A 110 -8.68 4.11 -13.71
CA PHE A 110 -8.66 5.40 -13.04
C PHE A 110 -10.09 5.92 -12.88
N THR A 111 -10.34 6.62 -11.78
CA THR A 111 -11.59 7.35 -11.60
C THR A 111 -11.63 8.56 -12.52
N ARG A 112 -12.82 8.96 -12.98
CA ARG A 112 -13.02 10.14 -13.85
C ARG A 112 -12.61 11.44 -13.16
N TYR A 113 -12.88 11.50 -11.86
CA TYR A 113 -12.51 12.61 -10.99
C TYR A 113 -11.47 12.16 -9.99
N ASN A 114 -10.94 13.07 -9.17
CA ASN A 114 -10.01 12.71 -8.11
C ASN A 114 -10.69 11.79 -7.06
N GLN A 115 -9.89 11.18 -6.21
CA GLN A 115 -10.37 10.21 -5.21
C GLN A 115 -11.34 10.84 -4.20
N TYR A 116 -11.16 12.11 -3.87
CA TYR A 116 -12.05 12.81 -2.96
C TYR A 116 -13.48 12.88 -3.51
N GLU A 117 -13.63 13.32 -4.74
CA GLU A 117 -14.94 13.47 -5.39
C GLU A 117 -15.55 12.12 -5.79
N SER A 118 -14.69 11.16 -6.23
CA SER A 118 -15.17 9.87 -6.73
C SER A 118 -15.49 8.86 -5.65
N LEU A 119 -14.81 8.92 -4.51
CA LEU A 119 -14.91 7.91 -3.44
C LEU A 119 -15.29 8.53 -2.09
N ILE A 120 -14.54 9.53 -1.63
CA ILE A 120 -14.69 10.05 -0.25
C ILE A 120 -16.02 10.75 -0.06
N LEU A 121 -16.39 11.67 -0.96
CA LEU A 121 -17.67 12.40 -0.84
C LEU A 121 -18.90 11.48 -0.89
N PRO A 122 -19.04 10.54 -1.84
CA PRO A 122 -20.15 9.61 -1.87
C PRO A 122 -20.22 8.71 -0.62
N MET A 123 -19.06 8.22 -0.13
CA MET A 123 -19.00 7.42 1.09
C MET A 123 -19.42 8.24 2.32
N LYS A 124 -18.89 9.46 2.45
CA LYS A 124 -19.23 10.36 3.54
C LYS A 124 -20.73 10.63 3.55
N LYS A 125 -21.29 10.98 2.39
CA LYS A 125 -22.74 11.23 2.27
C LYS A 125 -23.57 10.02 2.66
N TYR A 126 -23.19 8.82 2.18
CA TYR A 126 -23.89 7.59 2.55
C TYR A 126 -23.88 7.33 4.07
N LEU A 127 -22.76 7.59 4.72
CA LEU A 127 -22.63 7.42 6.17
C LEU A 127 -23.43 8.48 6.94
N GLU A 128 -23.42 9.74 6.49
CA GLU A 128 -24.25 10.80 7.08
C GLU A 128 -25.75 10.50 6.97
N ASP A 129 -26.18 10.03 5.80
CA ASP A 129 -27.57 9.60 5.57
C ASP A 129 -27.97 8.40 6.48
N ALA A 130 -26.97 7.58 6.89
CA ALA A 130 -27.15 6.49 7.85
C ALA A 130 -27.01 6.92 9.33
N GLY A 131 -26.86 8.22 9.61
CA GLY A 131 -26.78 8.76 10.96
C GLY A 131 -25.38 8.83 11.58
N VAL A 132 -24.32 8.66 10.78
CA VAL A 132 -22.94 8.84 11.26
C VAL A 132 -22.61 10.34 11.28
N GLU A 133 -22.12 10.80 12.42
CA GLU A 133 -21.67 12.18 12.61
C GLU A 133 -20.14 12.26 12.40
N PHE A 134 -19.71 13.21 11.58
CA PHE A 134 -18.28 13.51 11.35
C PHE A 134 -17.91 14.81 12.03
N GLN A 135 -17.00 14.74 12.98
CA GLN A 135 -16.48 15.92 13.66
C GLN A 135 -15.05 16.19 13.20
N PHE A 136 -14.89 17.19 12.34
CA PHE A 136 -13.59 17.62 11.83
C PHE A 136 -12.91 18.63 12.75
N ASN A 137 -11.61 18.91 12.50
CA ASN A 137 -10.78 19.81 13.31
C ASN A 137 -10.75 19.41 14.79
N THR A 138 -10.78 18.09 15.03
CA THR A 138 -10.77 17.49 16.36
C THR A 138 -9.61 16.55 16.47
N GLU A 139 -8.63 16.87 17.31
CA GLU A 139 -7.48 16.05 17.65
C GLU A 139 -7.82 15.21 18.88
N VAL A 140 -7.91 13.90 18.75
CA VAL A 140 -8.07 13.00 19.89
C VAL A 140 -6.73 12.87 20.60
N THR A 141 -6.68 13.25 21.87
CA THR A 141 -5.46 13.24 22.70
C THR A 141 -5.40 12.02 23.59
N ASN A 142 -6.56 11.49 24.02
CA ASN A 142 -6.61 10.32 24.88
C ASN A 142 -7.95 9.61 24.74
N VAL A 143 -7.96 8.30 25.06
CA VAL A 143 -9.20 7.48 25.18
C VAL A 143 -9.26 6.93 26.60
N ILE A 144 -10.31 7.30 27.34
CA ILE A 144 -10.53 6.83 28.71
C ILE A 144 -11.31 5.51 28.66
N PHE A 145 -10.74 4.50 29.28
CA PHE A 145 -11.32 3.17 29.36
C PHE A 145 -11.86 2.90 30.77
N ASP A 146 -12.94 2.13 30.83
CA ASP A 146 -13.46 1.50 32.04
C ASP A 146 -13.35 -0.04 31.88
N ILE A 147 -13.38 -0.76 32.99
CA ILE A 147 -13.41 -2.23 32.99
C ILE A 147 -14.79 -2.68 33.46
N LYS A 148 -15.57 -3.26 32.55
CA LYS A 148 -16.85 -3.88 32.85
C LYS A 148 -16.78 -5.36 32.51
N ASP A 149 -17.07 -6.20 33.48
CA ASP A 149 -17.08 -7.68 33.33
C ASP A 149 -15.77 -8.23 32.73
N GLY A 150 -14.62 -7.66 33.14
CA GLY A 150 -13.30 -8.03 32.63
C GLY A 150 -12.97 -7.56 31.23
N LYS A 151 -13.85 -6.78 30.59
CA LYS A 151 -13.62 -6.19 29.24
C LYS A 151 -13.30 -4.70 29.35
N LYS A 152 -12.34 -4.25 28.55
CA LYS A 152 -12.05 -2.81 28.38
C LYS A 152 -13.14 -2.19 27.51
N VAL A 153 -13.80 -1.18 28.03
CA VAL A 153 -14.85 -0.43 27.34
C VAL A 153 -14.44 1.04 27.30
N ALA A 154 -14.43 1.65 26.12
CA ALA A 154 -14.18 3.08 25.99
C ALA A 154 -15.32 3.85 26.66
N LYS A 155 -15.00 4.82 27.52
CA LYS A 155 -15.93 5.62 28.30
C LYS A 155 -16.01 7.05 27.85
N ALA A 156 -14.85 7.63 27.51
CA ALA A 156 -14.76 9.01 27.06
C ALA A 156 -13.53 9.19 26.18
N ILE A 157 -13.51 10.27 25.46
CA ILE A 157 -12.41 10.72 24.63
C ILE A 157 -12.03 12.12 25.06
N ASP A 158 -10.74 12.34 25.39
CA ASP A 158 -10.19 13.68 25.52
C ASP A 158 -9.77 14.17 24.14
N CYS A 159 -10.18 15.36 23.77
CA CYS A 159 -9.86 15.90 22.46
C CYS A 159 -9.67 17.43 22.49
N LYS A 160 -9.01 17.94 21.46
CA LYS A 160 -8.90 19.38 21.19
C LYS A 160 -9.75 19.70 19.96
N VAL A 161 -10.78 20.47 20.15
CA VAL A 161 -11.64 20.98 19.07
C VAL A 161 -11.19 22.39 18.73
N LYS A 162 -10.67 22.61 17.53
CA LYS A 162 -10.10 23.89 17.11
C LYS A 162 -9.07 24.46 18.11
N GLY A 163 -8.27 23.58 18.73
CA GLY A 163 -7.26 23.95 19.71
C GLY A 163 -7.76 24.09 21.16
N VAL A 164 -9.05 23.91 21.42
CA VAL A 164 -9.64 23.99 22.77
C VAL A 164 -9.84 22.57 23.32
N GLU A 165 -9.35 22.30 24.53
CA GLU A 165 -9.53 21.01 25.19
C GLU A 165 -11.00 20.78 25.54
N THR A 166 -11.50 19.61 25.18
CA THR A 166 -12.88 19.21 25.36
C THR A 166 -12.95 17.69 25.59
N GLY A 167 -13.85 17.25 26.49
CA GLY A 167 -14.13 15.83 26.68
C GLY A 167 -15.43 15.42 25.97
N ILE A 168 -15.44 14.26 25.34
CA ILE A 168 -16.62 13.64 24.76
C ILE A 168 -16.90 12.35 25.54
N VAL A 169 -18.07 12.22 26.11
CA VAL A 169 -18.55 11.01 26.78
C VAL A 169 -19.18 10.11 25.74
N LEU A 170 -18.79 8.81 25.75
CA LEU A 170 -19.26 7.78 24.83
C LEU A 170 -20.45 6.99 25.41
#